data_a8a72abb79cd3ed33a25e605cba36b5f
#
_entry.id   a8a72abb79cd3ed33a25e605cba36b5f
#
_cell.length_a   1.000
_cell.length_b   1.000
_cell.length_c   1.000
_cell.angle_alpha   90.00
_cell.angle_beta   90.00
_cell.angle_gamma   90.00
#
_symmetry.space_group_name_H-M   'P 1'
#
loop_
_entity.id
_entity.type
_entity.pdbx_description
1 polymer ?
#
loop_
_entity_poly.entity_id
_entity_poly.type
_entity_poly.pdbx_seq_one_letter_code
_entity_poly.pdbx_strand_id
1 'polypeptide(L)'
;MLDIVIISVPGSLTRSPLAAPALLKSSVEAAGFTCKTIDFNIQFYQDVSDPSSLETYFTTGLNTEEYNRANELVETWTKDIVKLNPKFVGISVFTYQNRIATKLFCEHIRRGSDIKIILGGQGLSDGGIQGVSGFGKELYDNNLIDHWIRSEGEISLIELLKGNVTYPGINSDTFKQIDDLDSLPFPNYDDYKLETYKLRSLPITGSRGCVRACSFCDIHEHWKYRYRSGQNIADEILYLNKKYQVSNFTFSDSLVNGNLKEFNKFTKILAKHNKTTDQKISWSSQYIVRSDGQINEEYWQNIADSGGTRLAIGVETGSDQVRLHMNKKFTNCDLDYTMSMLSKFNVTCQFLMIVGYPTETEQDFQETLDMFTRYQSYISNIISINIGSTLGILPGTPLFNSAEQLNLITDKYENNWISLDNPELTLTKRIQRRHYLKEHVLKLGYHVQEDSDHMMQILDHNKEMFDNRLAVKKKIRIKNAK
;
A
#
# COMPACT_ATOMS: atom_id res chain seq x y z
N MET A 1 -20.94 -9.62 -26.96
CA MET A 1 -19.70 -8.81 -26.94
C MET A 1 -19.56 -8.28 -25.52
N LEU A 2 -18.41 -8.44 -24.88
CA LEU A 2 -18.15 -7.87 -23.56
C LEU A 2 -17.97 -6.35 -23.68
N ASP A 3 -18.51 -5.60 -22.72
CA ASP A 3 -18.27 -4.16 -22.68
C ASP A 3 -16.83 -3.87 -22.23
N ILE A 4 -16.34 -4.59 -21.21
CA ILE A 4 -14.97 -4.43 -20.72
C ILE A 4 -14.37 -5.73 -20.20
N VAL A 5 -13.05 -5.89 -20.44
CA VAL A 5 -12.19 -6.84 -19.71
C VAL A 5 -11.24 -6.03 -18.83
N ILE A 6 -11.22 -6.29 -17.53
CA ILE A 6 -10.28 -5.64 -16.59
C ILE A 6 -9.16 -6.62 -16.28
N ILE A 7 -7.91 -6.18 -16.45
CA ILE A 7 -6.75 -7.03 -16.23
C ILE A 7 -5.83 -6.48 -15.13
N SER A 8 -5.24 -7.40 -14.37
CA SER A 8 -4.04 -7.15 -13.57
C SER A 8 -2.82 -7.68 -14.32
N VAL A 9 -1.71 -6.98 -14.25
CA VAL A 9 -0.48 -7.33 -14.98
C VAL A 9 0.67 -7.67 -14.02
N PRO A 10 1.72 -8.41 -14.44
CA PRO A 10 2.89 -8.73 -13.62
C PRO A 10 3.51 -7.50 -12.94
N GLY A 11 4.16 -7.72 -11.78
CA GLY A 11 4.80 -6.70 -10.98
C GLY A 11 4.08 -6.37 -9.66
N SER A 12 3.11 -7.19 -9.24
CA SER A 12 2.41 -7.07 -7.96
C SER A 12 2.60 -8.31 -7.10
N LEU A 13 2.36 -8.17 -5.78
CA LEU A 13 2.40 -9.32 -4.87
C LEU A 13 1.28 -10.33 -5.20
N THR A 14 1.60 -11.62 -5.14
CA THR A 14 0.70 -12.74 -5.49
C THR A 14 0.08 -13.42 -4.28
N ARG A 15 0.15 -12.79 -3.11
CA ARG A 15 -0.35 -13.42 -1.87
C ARG A 15 -1.87 -13.64 -1.91
N SER A 16 -2.61 -12.65 -2.43
CA SER A 16 -4.07 -12.66 -2.59
C SER A 16 -4.45 -11.85 -3.83
N PRO A 17 -5.67 -12.00 -4.38
CA PRO A 17 -6.13 -11.17 -5.49
C PRO A 17 -6.16 -9.69 -5.10
N LEU A 18 -5.98 -8.80 -6.10
CA LEU A 18 -6.14 -7.37 -5.90
C LEU A 18 -7.63 -7.00 -5.71
N ALA A 19 -7.91 -6.08 -4.78
CA ALA A 19 -9.28 -5.64 -4.51
C ALA A 19 -9.90 -4.86 -5.67
N ALA A 20 -9.12 -3.96 -6.28
CA ALA A 20 -9.65 -2.98 -7.23
C ALA A 20 -10.31 -3.62 -8.47
N PRO A 21 -9.74 -4.60 -9.18
CA PRO A 21 -10.41 -5.21 -10.33
C PRO A 21 -11.73 -5.90 -9.97
N ALA A 22 -11.80 -6.59 -8.81
CA ALA A 22 -13.01 -7.27 -8.37
C ALA A 22 -14.13 -6.27 -7.96
N LEU A 23 -13.77 -5.15 -7.34
CA LEU A 23 -14.70 -4.08 -6.99
C LEU A 23 -15.16 -3.31 -8.24
N LEU A 24 -14.27 -3.04 -9.19
CA LEU A 24 -14.61 -2.42 -10.46
C LEU A 24 -15.56 -3.33 -11.27
N LYS A 25 -15.31 -4.65 -11.29
CA LYS A 25 -16.21 -5.61 -11.94
C LYS A 25 -17.61 -5.50 -11.37
N SER A 26 -17.78 -5.59 -10.07
CA SER A 26 -19.11 -5.50 -9.44
C SER A 26 -19.79 -4.14 -9.69
N SER A 27 -19.02 -3.04 -9.70
CA SER A 27 -19.55 -1.70 -9.98
C SER A 27 -20.02 -1.57 -11.43
N VAL A 28 -19.27 -2.10 -12.38
CA VAL A 28 -19.61 -2.13 -13.82
C VAL A 28 -20.86 -2.98 -14.06
N GLU A 29 -20.92 -4.19 -13.46
CA GLU A 29 -22.08 -5.09 -13.56
C GLU A 29 -23.35 -4.49 -12.92
N ALA A 30 -23.23 -3.83 -11.77
CA ALA A 30 -24.33 -3.13 -11.13
C ALA A 30 -24.87 -1.96 -11.98
N ALA A 31 -24.03 -1.37 -12.83
CA ALA A 31 -24.44 -0.35 -13.79
C ALA A 31 -25.03 -0.90 -15.10
N GLY A 32 -25.18 -2.23 -15.23
CA GLY A 32 -25.79 -2.91 -16.37
C GLY A 32 -24.84 -3.21 -17.53
N PHE A 33 -23.53 -3.07 -17.36
CA PHE A 33 -22.52 -3.45 -18.35
C PHE A 33 -21.98 -4.85 -18.09
N THR A 34 -21.45 -5.50 -19.13
CA THR A 34 -20.80 -6.81 -19.02
C THR A 34 -19.32 -6.68 -18.78
N CYS A 35 -18.81 -7.36 -17.74
CA CYS A 35 -17.42 -7.28 -17.33
C CYS A 35 -16.81 -8.67 -17.10
N LYS A 36 -15.55 -8.84 -17.47
CA LYS A 36 -14.72 -9.99 -17.09
C LYS A 36 -13.40 -9.49 -16.51
N THR A 37 -12.87 -10.20 -15.50
CA THR A 37 -11.54 -9.93 -14.96
C THR A 37 -10.57 -11.04 -15.35
N ILE A 38 -9.29 -10.67 -15.58
CA ILE A 38 -8.20 -11.64 -15.79
C ILE A 38 -6.99 -11.16 -14.97
N ASP A 39 -6.45 -12.07 -14.16
CA ASP A 39 -5.25 -11.77 -13.36
C ASP A 39 -4.01 -12.40 -14.01
N PHE A 40 -3.37 -11.66 -14.92
CA PHE A 40 -2.11 -12.08 -15.52
C PHE A 40 -0.92 -12.00 -14.56
N ASN A 41 -1.07 -11.30 -13.43
CA ASN A 41 -0.05 -11.29 -12.40
C ASN A 41 0.07 -12.66 -11.71
N ILE A 42 -1.05 -13.34 -11.40
CA ILE A 42 -0.98 -14.71 -10.87
C ILE A 42 -0.69 -15.72 -11.96
N GLN A 43 -1.21 -15.52 -13.17
CA GLN A 43 -0.97 -16.40 -14.31
C GLN A 43 0.52 -16.44 -14.69
N PHE A 44 1.25 -15.34 -14.52
CA PHE A 44 2.70 -15.27 -14.71
C PHE A 44 3.45 -16.37 -13.94
N TYR A 45 3.12 -16.59 -12.67
CA TYR A 45 3.77 -17.62 -11.85
C TYR A 45 3.28 -19.05 -12.14
N GLN A 46 2.21 -19.18 -12.90
CA GLN A 46 1.72 -20.48 -13.39
C GLN A 46 2.33 -20.87 -14.71
N ASP A 47 2.49 -19.89 -15.61
CA ASP A 47 2.97 -20.12 -16.98
C ASP A 47 4.51 -20.14 -17.06
N VAL A 48 5.22 -19.55 -16.08
CA VAL A 48 6.68 -19.41 -16.10
C VAL A 48 7.31 -20.29 -15.00
N SER A 49 8.06 -21.30 -15.41
CA SER A 49 8.69 -22.27 -14.49
C SER A 49 9.82 -21.67 -13.63
N ASP A 50 10.57 -20.69 -14.16
CA ASP A 50 11.57 -19.90 -13.43
C ASP A 50 11.31 -18.41 -13.64
N PRO A 51 10.53 -17.78 -12.74
CA PRO A 51 10.09 -16.41 -12.92
C PRO A 51 11.13 -15.36 -12.48
N SER A 52 12.17 -15.72 -11.72
CA SER A 52 12.99 -14.74 -10.96
C SER A 52 13.63 -13.67 -11.85
N SER A 53 14.27 -14.05 -12.95
CA SER A 53 14.93 -13.10 -13.87
C SER A 53 13.91 -12.22 -14.59
N LEU A 54 12.83 -12.84 -15.09
CA LEU A 54 11.76 -12.18 -15.81
C LEU A 54 10.93 -11.27 -14.86
N GLU A 55 10.72 -11.69 -13.61
CA GLU A 55 10.11 -10.84 -12.58
C GLU A 55 10.96 -9.59 -12.32
N THR A 56 12.27 -9.75 -12.20
CA THR A 56 13.21 -8.62 -12.05
C THR A 56 13.08 -7.67 -13.24
N TYR A 57 13.00 -8.18 -14.47
CA TYR A 57 12.76 -7.34 -15.65
C TYR A 57 11.44 -6.56 -15.54
N PHE A 58 10.32 -7.23 -15.25
CA PHE A 58 9.02 -6.55 -15.17
C PHE A 58 8.99 -5.48 -14.07
N THR A 59 9.62 -5.73 -12.93
CA THR A 59 9.51 -4.84 -11.76
C THR A 59 10.52 -3.70 -11.74
N THR A 60 11.67 -3.87 -12.37
CA THR A 60 12.79 -2.91 -12.28
C THR A 60 13.32 -2.42 -13.62
N GLY A 61 13.05 -3.13 -14.70
CA GLY A 61 13.68 -2.88 -16.01
C GLY A 61 15.13 -3.35 -16.13
N LEU A 62 15.67 -4.00 -15.08
CA LEU A 62 16.95 -4.71 -15.15
C LEU A 62 16.77 -6.03 -15.87
N ASN A 63 17.89 -6.73 -16.17
CA ASN A 63 17.86 -7.98 -16.94
C ASN A 63 17.24 -7.78 -18.34
N THR A 64 17.73 -6.78 -19.06
CA THR A 64 17.19 -6.40 -20.38
C THR A 64 17.24 -7.51 -21.42
N GLU A 65 18.03 -8.55 -21.22
CA GLU A 65 18.07 -9.79 -22.00
C GLU A 65 16.75 -10.55 -21.96
N GLU A 66 15.93 -10.36 -20.91
CA GLU A 66 14.61 -10.98 -20.77
C GLU A 66 13.51 -10.29 -21.63
N TYR A 67 13.81 -9.19 -22.29
CA TYR A 67 12.83 -8.44 -23.08
C TYR A 67 12.06 -9.31 -24.08
N ASN A 68 12.76 -10.12 -24.86
CA ASN A 68 12.13 -10.97 -25.89
C ASN A 68 11.17 -11.98 -25.26
N ARG A 69 11.57 -12.62 -24.19
CA ARG A 69 10.75 -13.57 -23.42
C ARG A 69 9.52 -12.90 -22.83
N ALA A 70 9.67 -11.71 -22.21
CA ALA A 70 8.56 -10.91 -21.71
C ALA A 70 7.58 -10.54 -22.82
N ASN A 71 8.10 -10.10 -23.96
CA ASN A 71 7.32 -9.68 -25.11
C ASN A 71 6.50 -10.83 -25.72
N GLU A 72 7.10 -12.02 -25.90
CA GLU A 72 6.40 -13.22 -26.39
C GLU A 72 5.30 -13.70 -25.44
N LEU A 73 5.56 -13.65 -24.14
CA LEU A 73 4.60 -14.03 -23.11
C LEU A 73 3.39 -13.10 -23.13
N VAL A 74 3.63 -11.79 -23.13
CA VAL A 74 2.55 -10.79 -23.18
C VAL A 74 1.79 -10.85 -24.51
N GLU A 75 2.46 -11.08 -25.63
CA GLU A 75 1.81 -11.30 -26.92
C GLU A 75 0.83 -12.49 -26.87
N THR A 76 1.23 -13.60 -26.24
CA THR A 76 0.38 -14.78 -26.08
C THR A 76 -0.86 -14.46 -25.27
N TRP A 77 -0.71 -13.82 -24.12
CA TRP A 77 -1.83 -13.42 -23.28
C TRP A 77 -2.76 -12.39 -23.94
N THR A 78 -2.19 -11.49 -24.73
CA THR A 78 -2.97 -10.49 -25.47
C THR A 78 -3.88 -11.14 -26.54
N LYS A 79 -3.44 -12.22 -27.18
CA LYS A 79 -4.29 -12.99 -28.12
C LYS A 79 -5.55 -13.53 -27.45
N ASP A 80 -5.47 -13.91 -26.16
CA ASP A 80 -6.63 -14.40 -25.43
C ASP A 80 -7.61 -13.26 -25.08
N ILE A 81 -7.11 -12.06 -24.79
CA ILE A 81 -7.94 -10.86 -24.63
C ILE A 81 -8.67 -10.53 -25.94
N VAL A 82 -7.94 -10.51 -27.06
CA VAL A 82 -8.50 -10.18 -28.39
C VAL A 82 -9.59 -11.19 -28.81
N LYS A 83 -9.42 -12.48 -28.50
CA LYS A 83 -10.46 -13.50 -28.75
C LYS A 83 -11.78 -13.23 -28.01
N LEU A 84 -11.74 -12.59 -26.83
CA LEU A 84 -12.94 -12.22 -26.10
C LEU A 84 -13.71 -11.06 -26.77
N ASN A 85 -13.06 -10.34 -27.67
CA ASN A 85 -13.60 -9.22 -28.43
C ASN A 85 -14.34 -8.19 -27.56
N PRO A 86 -13.72 -7.63 -26.49
CA PRO A 86 -14.35 -6.61 -25.68
C PRO A 86 -14.31 -5.24 -26.37
N LYS A 87 -15.23 -4.34 -25.99
CA LYS A 87 -15.15 -2.94 -26.42
C LYS A 87 -13.97 -2.21 -25.79
N PHE A 88 -13.69 -2.53 -24.52
CA PHE A 88 -12.62 -1.91 -23.76
C PHE A 88 -11.76 -2.97 -23.04
N VAL A 89 -10.49 -2.65 -22.88
CA VAL A 89 -9.59 -3.32 -21.91
C VAL A 89 -9.19 -2.30 -20.87
N GLY A 90 -9.53 -2.57 -19.61
CA GLY A 90 -9.08 -1.79 -18.45
C GLY A 90 -7.84 -2.44 -17.83
N ILE A 91 -6.74 -1.72 -17.67
CA ILE A 91 -5.52 -2.22 -17.02
C ILE A 91 -5.38 -1.57 -15.64
N SER A 92 -5.37 -2.39 -14.59
CA SER A 92 -5.15 -1.95 -13.21
C SER A 92 -3.65 -1.83 -12.95
N VAL A 93 -3.12 -0.61 -13.00
CA VAL A 93 -1.72 -0.28 -12.70
C VAL A 93 -1.61 0.02 -11.20
N PHE A 94 -1.37 -1.03 -10.40
CA PHE A 94 -1.39 -0.93 -8.94
C PHE A 94 -0.19 -0.15 -8.40
N THR A 95 1.02 -0.45 -8.91
CA THR A 95 2.27 0.23 -8.52
C THR A 95 3.08 0.61 -9.76
N TYR A 96 4.14 1.40 -9.58
CA TYR A 96 5.09 1.70 -10.67
C TYR A 96 5.77 0.43 -11.24
N GLN A 97 5.86 -0.64 -10.45
CA GLN A 97 6.43 -1.93 -10.88
C GLN A 97 5.60 -2.63 -11.98
N ASN A 98 4.32 -2.26 -12.13
CA ASN A 98 3.47 -2.79 -13.19
C ASN A 98 3.68 -2.10 -14.56
N ARG A 99 4.44 -1.00 -14.63
CA ARG A 99 4.50 -0.13 -15.81
C ARG A 99 5.08 -0.81 -17.05
N ILE A 100 6.14 -1.63 -16.89
CA ILE A 100 6.77 -2.33 -18.03
C ILE A 100 5.78 -3.31 -18.63
N ALA A 101 5.16 -4.17 -17.82
CA ALA A 101 4.14 -5.08 -18.30
C ALA A 101 2.96 -4.34 -18.94
N THR A 102 2.47 -3.25 -18.29
CA THR A 102 1.39 -2.42 -18.83
C THR A 102 1.71 -1.90 -20.23
N LYS A 103 2.90 -1.36 -20.44
CA LYS A 103 3.33 -0.84 -21.75
C LYS A 103 3.34 -1.94 -22.82
N LEU A 104 3.88 -3.10 -22.52
CA LEU A 104 3.90 -4.24 -23.43
C LEU A 104 2.46 -4.68 -23.80
N PHE A 105 1.55 -4.80 -22.82
CA PHE A 105 0.15 -5.11 -23.10
C PHE A 105 -0.49 -4.05 -24.02
N CYS A 106 -0.30 -2.76 -23.76
CA CYS A 106 -0.83 -1.69 -24.59
C CYS A 106 -0.31 -1.79 -26.05
N GLU A 107 1.00 -2.03 -26.23
CA GLU A 107 1.61 -2.17 -27.54
C GLU A 107 1.04 -3.37 -28.33
N HIS A 108 0.86 -4.53 -27.70
CA HIS A 108 0.31 -5.71 -28.36
C HIS A 108 -1.18 -5.58 -28.67
N ILE A 109 -1.98 -5.04 -27.74
CA ILE A 109 -3.41 -4.79 -27.98
C ILE A 109 -3.57 -3.82 -29.14
N ARG A 110 -2.81 -2.74 -29.18
CA ARG A 110 -2.89 -1.71 -30.22
C ARG A 110 -2.47 -2.24 -31.61
N ARG A 111 -1.46 -3.13 -31.67
CA ARG A 111 -1.06 -3.76 -32.93
C ARG A 111 -2.08 -4.77 -33.45
N GLY A 112 -2.77 -5.45 -32.56
CA GLY A 112 -3.62 -6.60 -32.91
C GLY A 112 -5.11 -6.32 -33.00
N SER A 113 -5.59 -5.11 -32.61
CA SER A 113 -7.02 -4.83 -32.52
C SER A 113 -7.34 -3.34 -32.42
N ASP A 114 -8.62 -3.01 -32.63
CA ASP A 114 -9.21 -1.67 -32.39
C ASP A 114 -9.83 -1.54 -30.99
N ILE A 115 -9.54 -2.46 -30.07
CA ILE A 115 -10.03 -2.45 -28.72
C ILE A 115 -9.51 -1.20 -28.00
N LYS A 116 -10.40 -0.47 -27.34
CA LYS A 116 -10.03 0.72 -26.60
C LYS A 116 -9.39 0.38 -25.26
N ILE A 117 -8.29 1.06 -24.93
CA ILE A 117 -7.48 0.80 -23.74
C ILE A 117 -7.71 1.90 -22.70
N ILE A 118 -8.03 1.49 -21.47
CA ILE A 118 -8.22 2.35 -20.30
C ILE A 118 -7.18 1.96 -19.25
N LEU A 119 -6.42 2.92 -18.73
CA LEU A 119 -5.54 2.68 -17.57
C LEU A 119 -6.16 3.30 -16.31
N GLY A 120 -5.99 2.63 -15.19
CA GLY A 120 -6.37 3.13 -13.87
C GLY A 120 -5.43 2.64 -12.78
N GLY A 121 -5.46 3.32 -11.63
CA GLY A 121 -4.70 2.94 -10.46
C GLY A 121 -3.53 3.87 -10.14
N GLN A 122 -2.94 3.65 -8.97
CA GLN A 122 -1.96 4.56 -8.38
C GLN A 122 -0.60 4.55 -9.09
N GLY A 123 -0.27 3.44 -9.75
CA GLY A 123 0.95 3.31 -10.54
C GLY A 123 1.03 4.23 -11.76
N LEU A 124 -0.06 4.94 -12.11
CA LEU A 124 -0.05 5.95 -13.18
C LEU A 124 0.67 7.23 -12.77
N SER A 125 0.77 7.52 -11.47
CA SER A 125 1.31 8.78 -10.96
C SER A 125 2.82 8.71 -10.73
N ASP A 126 3.52 9.80 -11.04
CA ASP A 126 4.92 9.99 -10.70
C ASP A 126 5.02 10.84 -9.42
N GLY A 127 5.80 10.39 -8.44
CA GLY A 127 6.02 11.13 -7.19
C GLY A 127 4.88 11.01 -6.17
N GLY A 128 4.40 9.78 -5.94
CA GLY A 128 3.39 9.50 -4.91
C GLY A 128 1.95 9.83 -5.33
N ILE A 129 1.07 9.98 -4.35
CA ILE A 129 -0.37 10.21 -4.58
C ILE A 129 -0.63 11.58 -5.24
N GLN A 130 0.23 12.58 -4.98
CA GLN A 130 0.13 13.93 -5.58
C GLN A 130 0.70 14.03 -6.99
N GLY A 131 1.53 13.10 -7.40
CA GLY A 131 2.17 13.17 -8.69
C GLY A 131 1.16 13.37 -9.80
N VAL A 132 1.54 14.10 -10.83
CA VAL A 132 0.80 14.11 -12.10
C VAL A 132 0.73 12.70 -12.65
N SER A 133 -0.30 12.37 -13.40
CA SER A 133 -0.43 11.06 -14.04
C SER A 133 0.56 10.91 -15.20
N GLY A 134 1.86 11.09 -14.89
CA GLY A 134 2.94 11.15 -15.87
C GLY A 134 2.95 9.95 -16.80
N PHE A 135 2.94 8.74 -16.26
CA PHE A 135 2.93 7.51 -17.05
C PHE A 135 1.64 7.35 -17.88
N GLY A 136 0.47 7.59 -17.27
CA GLY A 136 -0.80 7.51 -17.98
C GLY A 136 -0.89 8.54 -19.12
N LYS A 137 -0.46 9.79 -18.83
CA LYS A 137 -0.43 10.86 -19.83
C LYS A 137 0.59 10.58 -20.95
N GLU A 138 1.77 10.08 -20.61
CA GLU A 138 2.79 9.70 -21.58
C GLU A 138 2.24 8.70 -22.61
N LEU A 139 1.58 7.62 -22.14
CA LEU A 139 1.02 6.61 -23.03
C LEU A 139 -0.16 7.15 -23.86
N TYR A 140 -0.96 8.04 -23.28
CA TYR A 140 -2.05 8.72 -23.99
C TYR A 140 -1.54 9.64 -25.10
N ASP A 141 -0.56 10.50 -24.80
CA ASP A 141 0.04 11.43 -25.77
C ASP A 141 0.74 10.69 -26.92
N ASN A 142 1.25 9.46 -26.67
CA ASN A 142 1.83 8.58 -27.66
C ASN A 142 0.81 7.68 -28.40
N ASN A 143 -0.50 7.88 -28.20
CA ASN A 143 -1.59 7.11 -28.80
C ASN A 143 -1.56 5.60 -28.50
N LEU A 144 -0.91 5.19 -27.40
CA LEU A 144 -0.88 3.80 -26.98
C LEU A 144 -2.14 3.40 -26.20
N ILE A 145 -2.82 4.37 -25.59
CA ILE A 145 -4.08 4.18 -24.86
C ILE A 145 -5.13 5.21 -25.28
N ASP A 146 -6.40 4.93 -25.01
CA ASP A 146 -7.51 5.84 -25.32
C ASP A 146 -7.88 6.71 -24.10
N HIS A 147 -7.78 6.16 -22.90
CA HIS A 147 -8.13 6.87 -21.68
C HIS A 147 -7.27 6.43 -20.49
N TRP A 148 -7.15 7.35 -19.52
CA TRP A 148 -6.63 7.04 -18.19
C TRP A 148 -7.52 7.66 -17.11
N ILE A 149 -7.62 6.99 -15.96
CA ILE A 149 -8.47 7.39 -14.83
C ILE A 149 -7.59 7.55 -13.60
N ARG A 150 -7.55 8.76 -13.05
CA ARG A 150 -6.81 9.07 -11.84
C ARG A 150 -7.64 9.02 -10.56
N SER A 151 -8.93 9.25 -10.64
CA SER A 151 -9.83 9.26 -9.47
C SER A 151 -10.17 7.84 -8.98
N GLU A 152 -11.08 7.74 -8.01
CA GLU A 152 -11.67 6.46 -7.65
C GLU A 152 -12.43 5.89 -8.85
N GLY A 153 -12.02 4.68 -9.28
CA GLY A 153 -12.41 4.14 -10.57
C GLY A 153 -13.87 3.70 -10.66
N GLU A 154 -14.53 3.42 -9.54
CA GLU A 154 -15.85 2.79 -9.51
C GLU A 154 -16.94 3.62 -10.20
N ILE A 155 -16.89 4.95 -10.07
CA ILE A 155 -17.83 5.85 -10.77
C ILE A 155 -17.25 6.31 -12.10
N SER A 156 -15.95 6.70 -12.12
CA SER A 156 -15.33 7.27 -13.31
C SER A 156 -15.30 6.28 -14.48
N LEU A 157 -15.09 4.99 -14.22
CA LEU A 157 -15.15 3.95 -15.25
C LEU A 157 -16.56 3.79 -15.80
N ILE A 158 -17.57 3.79 -14.95
CA ILE A 158 -18.98 3.71 -15.39
C ILE A 158 -19.35 4.90 -16.27
N GLU A 159 -18.96 6.10 -15.86
CA GLU A 159 -19.23 7.32 -16.65
C GLU A 159 -18.52 7.26 -18.01
N LEU A 160 -17.29 6.74 -18.06
CA LEU A 160 -16.59 6.51 -19.33
C LEU A 160 -17.32 5.50 -20.22
N LEU A 161 -17.78 4.38 -19.66
CA LEU A 161 -18.55 3.37 -20.42
C LEU A 161 -19.88 3.89 -20.93
N LYS A 162 -20.49 4.87 -20.25
CA LYS A 162 -21.67 5.63 -20.75
C LYS A 162 -21.34 6.65 -21.84
N GLY A 163 -20.05 6.88 -22.13
CA GLY A 163 -19.58 7.86 -23.12
C GLY A 163 -19.28 9.24 -22.55
N ASN A 164 -19.37 9.45 -21.23
CA ASN A 164 -19.05 10.72 -20.58
C ASN A 164 -17.53 10.86 -20.35
N VAL A 165 -16.80 11.19 -21.41
CA VAL A 165 -15.33 11.35 -21.39
C VAL A 165 -14.84 12.62 -20.65
N THR A 166 -15.73 13.53 -20.32
CA THR A 166 -15.42 14.78 -19.60
C THR A 166 -15.62 14.67 -18.10
N TYR A 167 -15.95 13.47 -17.59
CA TYR A 167 -16.11 13.27 -16.16
C TYR A 167 -14.78 13.50 -15.42
N PRO A 168 -14.79 14.18 -14.26
CA PRO A 168 -13.56 14.48 -13.51
C PRO A 168 -12.70 13.24 -13.23
N GLY A 169 -11.39 13.35 -13.48
CA GLY A 169 -10.44 12.26 -13.34
C GLY A 169 -10.25 11.38 -14.57
N ILE A 170 -11.04 11.57 -15.65
CA ILE A 170 -10.82 10.95 -16.94
C ILE A 170 -9.94 11.87 -17.78
N ASN A 171 -8.78 11.40 -18.24
CA ASN A 171 -7.79 12.14 -19.01
C ASN A 171 -7.41 13.50 -18.38
N SER A 172 -7.51 13.60 -17.07
CA SER A 172 -7.23 14.82 -16.32
C SER A 172 -6.71 14.52 -14.91
N ASP A 173 -5.92 15.44 -14.35
CA ASP A 173 -5.40 15.34 -12.99
C ASP A 173 -6.42 15.75 -11.91
N THR A 174 -7.66 16.04 -12.29
CA THR A 174 -8.77 16.30 -11.35
C THR A 174 -9.04 15.04 -10.55
N PHE A 175 -9.14 15.18 -9.23
CA PHE A 175 -9.36 14.08 -8.32
C PHE A 175 -10.75 14.16 -7.69
N LYS A 176 -11.58 13.16 -7.91
CA LYS A 176 -12.92 13.06 -7.31
C LYS A 176 -13.00 11.84 -6.41
N GLN A 177 -13.53 12.03 -5.22
CA GLN A 177 -13.67 10.99 -4.20
C GLN A 177 -15.15 10.63 -4.02
N ILE A 178 -15.43 9.37 -3.74
CA ILE A 178 -16.75 8.85 -3.41
C ILE A 178 -17.03 9.16 -1.94
N ASP A 179 -18.07 9.91 -1.64
CA ASP A 179 -18.39 10.30 -0.25
C ASP A 179 -19.00 9.15 0.55
N ASP A 180 -19.94 8.42 -0.01
CA ASP A 180 -20.61 7.27 0.64
C ASP A 180 -20.03 5.95 0.12
N LEU A 181 -19.14 5.34 0.93
CA LEU A 181 -18.53 4.06 0.60
C LEU A 181 -19.47 2.86 0.79
N ASP A 182 -20.55 2.99 1.56
CA ASP A 182 -21.57 1.94 1.72
C ASP A 182 -22.42 1.75 0.46
N SER A 183 -22.45 2.77 -0.44
CA SER A 183 -23.14 2.68 -1.72
C SER A 183 -22.46 1.78 -2.75
N LEU A 184 -21.20 1.40 -2.51
CA LEU A 184 -20.46 0.55 -3.42
C LEU A 184 -20.91 -0.93 -3.29
N PRO A 185 -21.04 -1.66 -4.42
CA PRO A 185 -21.37 -3.09 -4.38
C PRO A 185 -20.20 -3.88 -3.78
N PHE A 186 -20.49 -5.06 -3.22
CA PHE A 186 -19.45 -5.96 -2.74
C PHE A 186 -18.63 -6.53 -3.91
N PRO A 187 -17.31 -6.75 -3.73
CA PRO A 187 -16.43 -7.21 -4.80
C PRO A 187 -16.86 -8.54 -5.39
N ASN A 188 -16.70 -8.69 -6.71
CA ASN A 188 -17.01 -9.93 -7.44
C ASN A 188 -15.72 -10.65 -7.88
N TYR A 189 -15.44 -11.80 -7.25
CA TYR A 189 -14.28 -12.65 -7.52
C TYR A 189 -14.62 -13.89 -8.37
N ASP A 190 -15.75 -13.93 -9.08
CA ASP A 190 -16.21 -15.13 -9.82
C ASP A 190 -15.25 -15.56 -10.95
N ASP A 191 -14.44 -14.64 -11.48
CA ASP A 191 -13.43 -14.96 -12.50
C ASP A 191 -12.08 -15.43 -11.92
N TYR A 192 -11.90 -15.42 -10.60
CA TYR A 192 -10.64 -15.73 -9.96
C TYR A 192 -10.55 -17.18 -9.50
N LYS A 193 -9.44 -17.84 -9.80
CA LYS A 193 -9.09 -19.16 -9.25
C LYS A 193 -8.42 -18.96 -7.89
N LEU A 194 -9.21 -18.78 -6.82
CA LEU A 194 -8.70 -18.39 -5.49
C LEU A 194 -7.72 -19.40 -4.90
N GLU A 195 -7.77 -20.66 -5.30
CA GLU A 195 -6.84 -21.71 -4.90
C GLU A 195 -5.42 -21.54 -5.46
N THR A 196 -5.23 -20.70 -6.46
CA THR A 196 -3.91 -20.46 -7.07
C THR A 196 -3.09 -19.41 -6.33
N TYR A 197 -3.71 -18.65 -5.44
CA TYR A 197 -3.01 -17.63 -4.65
C TYR A 197 -2.32 -18.25 -3.43
N LYS A 198 -1.14 -17.72 -3.08
CA LYS A 198 -0.34 -18.19 -1.94
C LYS A 198 -1.10 -18.15 -0.61
N LEU A 199 -1.92 -17.13 -0.42
CA LEU A 199 -2.82 -17.00 0.73
C LEU A 199 -4.26 -17.07 0.25
N ARG A 200 -5.04 -17.96 0.84
CA ARG A 200 -6.49 -18.01 0.63
C ARG A 200 -7.15 -16.92 1.48
N SER A 201 -6.95 -15.67 1.06
CA SER A 201 -7.42 -14.47 1.74
C SER A 201 -8.03 -13.51 0.72
N LEU A 202 -9.09 -12.80 1.10
CA LEU A 202 -9.69 -11.74 0.29
C LEU A 202 -9.45 -10.37 0.92
N PRO A 203 -9.14 -9.36 0.09
CA PRO A 203 -9.01 -8.00 0.57
C PRO A 203 -10.37 -7.37 0.88
N ILE A 204 -10.41 -6.57 1.95
CA ILE A 204 -11.54 -5.74 2.36
C ILE A 204 -11.10 -4.29 2.39
N THR A 205 -11.99 -3.39 1.99
CA THR A 205 -11.79 -1.94 2.15
C THR A 205 -12.85 -1.40 3.10
N GLY A 206 -12.50 -1.14 4.33
CA GLY A 206 -13.40 -0.57 5.34
C GLY A 206 -13.36 0.96 5.39
N SER A 207 -12.25 1.56 4.96
CA SER A 207 -12.08 3.01 4.91
C SER A 207 -11.11 3.43 3.80
N ARG A 208 -11.17 4.71 3.42
CA ARG A 208 -10.21 5.36 2.50
C ARG A 208 -9.72 6.64 3.13
N GLY A 209 -8.43 6.93 2.97
CA GLY A 209 -7.76 8.04 3.63
C GLY A 209 -7.32 7.70 5.06
N CYS A 210 -6.90 8.70 5.82
CA CYS A 210 -6.43 8.53 7.19
C CYS A 210 -6.88 9.69 8.08
N VAL A 211 -7.22 9.39 9.34
CA VAL A 211 -7.55 10.42 10.35
C VAL A 211 -6.30 11.08 10.95
N ARG A 212 -5.11 10.57 10.63
CA ARG A 212 -3.84 11.08 11.13
C ARG A 212 -3.16 11.90 10.03
N ALA A 213 -2.54 13.01 10.44
CA ALA A 213 -1.74 13.89 9.60
C ALA A 213 -0.26 13.75 9.98
N CYS A 214 0.29 12.55 9.83
CA CYS A 214 1.70 12.30 10.12
C CYS A 214 2.58 13.08 9.13
N SER A 215 3.62 13.74 9.63
CA SER A 215 4.45 14.66 8.83
C SER A 215 5.13 14.02 7.62
N PHE A 216 5.42 12.73 7.68
CA PHE A 216 6.09 11.96 6.62
C PHE A 216 5.13 11.29 5.63
N CYS A 217 3.82 11.40 5.84
CA CYS A 217 2.81 10.65 5.08
C CYS A 217 1.97 11.61 4.23
N ASP A 218 1.73 11.26 2.98
CA ASP A 218 0.95 12.04 2.02
C ASP A 218 -0.55 11.71 2.00
N ILE A 219 -0.97 10.62 2.63
CA ILE A 219 -2.36 10.13 2.56
C ILE A 219 -3.36 11.17 3.03
N HIS A 220 -3.10 11.84 4.16
CA HIS A 220 -4.02 12.84 4.72
C HIS A 220 -4.19 14.06 3.81
N GLU A 221 -3.14 14.44 3.09
CA GLU A 221 -3.14 15.63 2.22
C GLU A 221 -4.03 15.43 0.97
N HIS A 222 -4.27 14.18 0.58
CA HIS A 222 -4.95 13.88 -0.70
C HIS A 222 -6.27 13.16 -0.51
N TRP A 223 -6.36 12.32 0.51
CA TRP A 223 -7.53 11.50 0.78
C TRP A 223 -8.29 12.03 1.98
N LYS A 224 -9.48 12.63 1.75
CA LYS A 224 -10.46 12.83 2.80
C LYS A 224 -10.74 11.48 3.45
N TYR A 225 -10.68 11.43 4.78
CA TYR A 225 -11.02 10.20 5.49
C TYR A 225 -12.51 9.91 5.35
N ARG A 226 -12.83 8.75 4.83
CA ARG A 226 -14.19 8.20 4.68
C ARG A 226 -14.17 6.76 5.13
N TYR A 227 -15.26 6.31 5.70
CA TYR A 227 -15.36 4.96 6.25
C TYR A 227 -16.73 4.37 5.90
N ARG A 228 -16.78 3.05 5.85
CA ARG A 228 -18.00 2.26 5.72
C ARG A 228 -18.58 2.02 7.11
N SER A 229 -19.91 1.83 7.18
CA SER A 229 -20.54 1.40 8.41
C SER A 229 -20.03 0.01 8.83
N GLY A 230 -19.91 -0.20 10.13
CA GLY A 230 -19.48 -1.50 10.66
C GLY A 230 -20.41 -2.64 10.28
N GLN A 231 -21.71 -2.35 10.01
CA GLN A 231 -22.65 -3.31 9.49
C GLN A 231 -22.28 -3.71 8.05
N ASN A 232 -22.06 -2.74 7.19
CA ASN A 232 -21.76 -2.98 5.77
C ASN A 232 -20.44 -3.76 5.59
N ILE A 233 -19.40 -3.46 6.40
CA ILE A 233 -18.14 -4.23 6.42
C ILE A 233 -18.40 -5.68 6.83
N ALA A 234 -19.15 -5.91 7.91
CA ALA A 234 -19.45 -7.27 8.37
C ALA A 234 -20.29 -8.06 7.36
N ASP A 235 -21.28 -7.43 6.74
CA ASP A 235 -22.13 -8.03 5.72
C ASP A 235 -21.32 -8.48 4.49
N GLU A 236 -20.35 -7.64 4.04
CA GLU A 236 -19.43 -8.02 2.96
C GLU A 236 -18.58 -9.22 3.33
N ILE A 237 -17.94 -9.21 4.51
CA ILE A 237 -17.12 -10.32 4.96
C ILE A 237 -17.93 -11.62 5.02
N LEU A 238 -19.13 -11.57 5.58
CA LEU A 238 -20.02 -12.74 5.68
C LEU A 238 -20.50 -13.22 4.30
N TYR A 239 -20.82 -12.29 3.41
CA TYR A 239 -21.18 -12.61 2.03
C TYR A 239 -20.02 -13.30 1.29
N LEU A 240 -18.81 -12.75 1.35
CA LEU A 240 -17.63 -13.30 0.69
C LEU A 240 -17.24 -14.66 1.29
N ASN A 241 -17.32 -14.81 2.64
CA ASN A 241 -17.09 -16.07 3.32
C ASN A 241 -18.03 -17.14 2.81
N LYS A 242 -19.35 -16.85 2.77
CA LYS A 242 -20.37 -17.78 2.30
C LYS A 242 -20.21 -18.14 0.81
N LYS A 243 -19.97 -17.13 -0.04
CA LYS A 243 -19.92 -17.32 -1.50
C LYS A 243 -18.64 -18.02 -1.95
N TYR A 244 -17.48 -17.62 -1.41
CA TYR A 244 -16.17 -18.11 -1.88
C TYR A 244 -15.50 -19.10 -0.93
N GLN A 245 -16.13 -19.42 0.20
CA GLN A 245 -15.59 -20.33 1.22
C GLN A 245 -14.20 -19.90 1.69
N VAL A 246 -14.00 -18.59 1.87
CA VAL A 246 -12.77 -17.97 2.37
C VAL A 246 -13.03 -17.42 3.77
N SER A 247 -12.15 -17.76 4.71
CA SER A 247 -12.29 -17.35 6.12
C SER A 247 -11.24 -16.32 6.56
N ASN A 248 -10.27 -16.02 5.70
CA ASN A 248 -9.24 -15.04 6.01
C ASN A 248 -9.45 -13.78 5.18
N PHE A 249 -9.35 -12.62 5.84
CA PHE A 249 -9.53 -11.32 5.20
C PHE A 249 -8.38 -10.38 5.56
N THR A 250 -7.97 -9.54 4.61
CA THR A 250 -6.92 -8.54 4.84
C THR A 250 -7.47 -7.16 4.49
N PHE A 251 -7.51 -6.26 5.46
CA PHE A 251 -7.91 -4.89 5.19
C PHE A 251 -6.82 -4.17 4.39
N SER A 252 -7.22 -3.53 3.31
CA SER A 252 -6.35 -2.67 2.48
C SER A 252 -6.33 -1.22 2.95
N ASP A 253 -6.98 -0.93 4.06
CA ASP A 253 -7.10 0.39 4.67
C ASP A 253 -5.73 0.90 5.15
N SER A 254 -5.52 2.22 5.11
CA SER A 254 -4.38 2.85 5.81
C SER A 254 -4.49 2.74 7.34
N LEU A 255 -5.69 2.48 7.85
CA LEU A 255 -6.00 2.16 9.25
C LEU A 255 -7.44 1.64 9.35
N VAL A 256 -7.66 0.60 10.13
CA VAL A 256 -9.02 0.03 10.29
C VAL A 256 -9.82 0.72 11.38
N ASN A 257 -9.16 1.25 12.42
CA ASN A 257 -9.78 1.79 13.62
C ASN A 257 -9.87 3.32 13.66
N GLY A 258 -9.99 3.97 12.50
CA GLY A 258 -10.15 5.43 12.39
C GLY A 258 -11.46 5.92 13.00
N ASN A 259 -12.56 5.23 12.73
CA ASN A 259 -13.86 5.42 13.38
C ASN A 259 -14.09 4.30 14.41
N LEU A 260 -13.87 4.61 15.69
CA LEU A 260 -14.00 3.61 16.79
C LEU A 260 -15.40 3.03 16.93
N LYS A 261 -16.44 3.82 16.69
CA LYS A 261 -17.83 3.37 16.78
C LYS A 261 -18.13 2.28 15.74
N GLU A 262 -17.80 2.54 14.48
CA GLU A 262 -18.08 1.60 13.39
C GLU A 262 -17.13 0.39 13.44
N PHE A 263 -15.88 0.59 13.85
CA PHE A 263 -14.94 -0.50 14.10
C PHE A 263 -15.46 -1.46 15.20
N ASN A 264 -15.92 -0.91 16.33
CA ASN A 264 -16.47 -1.72 17.42
C ASN A 264 -17.78 -2.44 17.01
N LYS A 265 -18.60 -1.81 16.17
CA LYS A 265 -19.81 -2.46 15.61
C LYS A 265 -19.44 -3.66 14.74
N PHE A 266 -18.51 -3.50 13.80
CA PHE A 266 -18.02 -4.55 12.92
C PHE A 266 -17.42 -5.72 13.71
N THR A 267 -16.52 -5.46 14.68
CA THR A 267 -15.90 -6.50 15.50
C THR A 267 -16.91 -7.25 16.36
N LYS A 268 -17.91 -6.57 16.94
CA LYS A 268 -19.01 -7.22 17.68
C LYS A 268 -19.84 -8.18 16.81
N ILE A 269 -20.15 -7.80 15.57
CA ILE A 269 -20.90 -8.64 14.65
C ILE A 269 -20.11 -9.90 14.31
N LEU A 270 -18.82 -9.77 13.95
CA LEU A 270 -17.98 -10.92 13.65
C LEU A 270 -17.68 -11.78 14.88
N ALA A 271 -17.49 -11.19 16.05
CA ALA A 271 -17.33 -11.93 17.31
C ALA A 271 -18.56 -12.82 17.59
N LYS A 272 -19.77 -12.28 17.38
CA LYS A 272 -21.00 -13.07 17.50
C LYS A 272 -21.04 -14.21 16.48
N HIS A 273 -20.69 -13.96 15.23
CA HIS A 273 -20.62 -14.98 14.19
C HIS A 273 -19.64 -16.10 14.57
N ASN A 274 -18.41 -15.73 14.95
CA ASN A 274 -17.36 -16.70 15.30
C ASN A 274 -17.69 -17.57 16.53
N LYS A 275 -18.63 -17.14 17.39
CA LYS A 275 -19.14 -17.96 18.51
C LYS A 275 -20.16 -19.01 18.06
N THR A 276 -20.73 -18.87 16.87
CA THR A 276 -21.81 -19.75 16.38
C THR A 276 -21.40 -20.66 15.24
N THR A 277 -20.14 -20.62 14.81
CA THR A 277 -19.61 -21.42 13.69
C THR A 277 -18.26 -22.05 14.01
N ASP A 278 -18.01 -23.23 13.45
CA ASP A 278 -16.68 -23.88 13.49
C ASP A 278 -15.72 -23.26 12.48
N GLN A 279 -16.22 -22.72 11.37
CA GLN A 279 -15.44 -22.02 10.35
C GLN A 279 -15.29 -20.55 10.71
N LYS A 280 -14.40 -20.29 11.67
CA LYS A 280 -14.15 -18.93 12.19
C LYS A 280 -13.50 -18.03 11.14
N ILE A 281 -14.01 -16.83 11.06
CA ILE A 281 -13.42 -15.74 10.28
C ILE A 281 -12.20 -15.20 11.04
N SER A 282 -11.15 -14.87 10.28
CA SER A 282 -9.99 -14.13 10.77
C SER A 282 -9.69 -12.94 9.85
N TRP A 283 -9.09 -11.89 10.41
CA TRP A 283 -8.74 -10.71 9.67
C TRP A 283 -7.44 -10.07 10.16
N SER A 284 -6.77 -9.35 9.26
CA SER A 284 -5.57 -8.55 9.54
C SER A 284 -5.70 -7.14 8.97
N SER A 285 -5.02 -6.16 9.57
CA SER A 285 -5.14 -4.76 9.15
C SER A 285 -3.98 -3.89 9.62
N GLN A 286 -3.87 -2.69 9.06
CA GLN A 286 -3.14 -1.60 9.70
C GLN A 286 -3.99 -1.02 10.85
N TYR A 287 -3.32 -0.65 11.94
CA TYR A 287 -3.95 -0.23 13.19
C TYR A 287 -3.19 0.96 13.79
N ILE A 288 -3.92 1.93 14.32
CA ILE A 288 -3.31 3.04 15.06
C ILE A 288 -3.50 2.85 16.56
N VAL A 289 -2.44 3.13 17.33
CA VAL A 289 -2.51 3.16 18.80
C VAL A 289 -3.52 4.21 19.24
N ARG A 290 -4.38 3.84 20.19
CA ARG A 290 -5.38 4.71 20.81
C ARG A 290 -5.02 4.92 22.26
N SER A 291 -5.30 6.12 22.78
CA SER A 291 -5.11 6.44 24.19
C SER A 291 -6.04 5.61 25.06
N ASP A 292 -5.57 5.24 26.27
CA ASP A 292 -6.31 4.43 27.26
C ASP A 292 -7.74 4.93 27.47
N GLY A 293 -7.96 6.21 27.64
CA GLY A 293 -9.32 6.76 27.84
C GLY A 293 -10.29 6.63 26.66
N GLN A 294 -9.84 6.15 25.47
CA GLN A 294 -10.68 6.02 24.28
C GLN A 294 -11.20 4.59 24.05
N ILE A 295 -10.55 3.60 24.63
CA ILE A 295 -10.84 2.17 24.43
C ILE A 295 -10.76 1.44 25.76
N ASN A 296 -11.50 0.35 25.89
CA ASN A 296 -11.58 -0.46 27.11
C ASN A 296 -11.30 -1.95 26.82
N GLU A 297 -11.32 -2.78 27.83
CA GLU A 297 -11.10 -4.22 27.69
C GLU A 297 -12.12 -4.91 26.76
N GLU A 298 -13.38 -4.48 26.78
CA GLU A 298 -14.41 -5.03 25.87
C GLU A 298 -14.05 -4.79 24.41
N TYR A 299 -13.44 -3.66 24.09
CA TYR A 299 -12.96 -3.36 22.75
C TYR A 299 -11.90 -4.40 22.29
N TRP A 300 -10.95 -4.74 23.15
CA TRP A 300 -9.91 -5.73 22.88
C TRP A 300 -10.45 -7.14 22.82
N GLN A 301 -11.38 -7.50 23.70
CA GLN A 301 -12.09 -8.77 23.63
C GLN A 301 -12.83 -8.94 22.30
N ASN A 302 -13.49 -7.88 21.79
CA ASN A 302 -14.16 -7.92 20.50
C ASN A 302 -13.18 -8.09 19.34
N ILE A 303 -11.99 -7.50 19.38
CA ILE A 303 -10.93 -7.75 18.39
C ILE A 303 -10.55 -9.23 18.37
N ALA A 304 -10.24 -9.80 19.53
CA ALA A 304 -9.86 -11.21 19.64
C ALA A 304 -10.98 -12.15 19.17
N ASP A 305 -12.20 -11.99 19.72
CA ASP A 305 -13.35 -12.82 19.39
C ASP A 305 -13.77 -12.71 17.90
N SER A 306 -13.57 -11.54 17.29
CA SER A 306 -13.85 -11.34 15.85
C SER A 306 -12.81 -11.95 14.92
N GLY A 307 -11.70 -12.48 15.47
CA GLY A 307 -10.62 -13.07 14.71
C GLY A 307 -9.59 -12.06 14.20
N GLY A 308 -9.39 -10.95 14.90
CA GLY A 308 -8.27 -10.04 14.65
C GLY A 308 -6.93 -10.72 14.96
N THR A 309 -6.20 -11.14 13.93
CA THR A 309 -5.00 -11.98 14.08
C THR A 309 -3.69 -11.24 13.94
N ARG A 310 -3.65 -10.15 13.19
CA ARG A 310 -2.44 -9.36 12.99
C ARG A 310 -2.78 -7.87 12.82
N LEU A 311 -2.38 -7.06 13.78
CA LEU A 311 -2.49 -5.62 13.72
C LEU A 311 -1.12 -5.01 13.34
N ALA A 312 -0.99 -4.47 12.14
CA ALA A 312 0.22 -3.75 11.73
C ALA A 312 0.19 -2.34 12.32
N ILE A 313 1.06 -2.09 13.28
CA ILE A 313 1.10 -0.87 14.09
C ILE A 313 2.28 -0.01 13.65
N GLY A 314 2.01 1.20 13.15
CA GLY A 314 3.03 2.21 12.89
C GLY A 314 3.56 2.79 14.21
N VAL A 315 4.50 2.11 14.84
CA VAL A 315 5.20 2.56 16.05
C VAL A 315 6.21 3.64 15.72
N GLU A 316 6.90 3.46 14.61
CA GLU A 316 7.92 4.28 13.95
C GLU A 316 9.22 4.40 14.75
N THR A 317 9.16 4.74 16.04
CA THR A 317 10.30 4.99 16.92
C THR A 317 9.94 4.71 18.39
N GLY A 318 10.92 4.45 19.23
CA GLY A 318 10.76 4.36 20.69
C GLY A 318 10.72 5.72 21.40
N SER A 319 11.09 6.81 20.70
CA SER A 319 11.14 8.14 21.29
C SER A 319 9.80 8.88 21.18
N ASP A 320 9.24 9.30 22.32
CA ASP A 320 8.03 10.14 22.34
C ASP A 320 8.27 11.50 21.68
N GLN A 321 9.48 12.07 21.82
CA GLN A 321 9.84 13.33 21.23
C GLN A 321 9.83 13.25 19.69
N VAL A 322 10.42 12.21 19.12
CA VAL A 322 10.40 12.00 17.67
C VAL A 322 8.98 11.73 17.17
N ARG A 323 8.17 10.94 17.91
CA ARG A 323 6.74 10.75 17.59
C ARG A 323 5.94 12.04 17.61
N LEU A 324 6.24 12.95 18.54
CA LEU A 324 5.63 14.27 18.58
C LEU A 324 5.96 15.07 17.29
N HIS A 325 7.22 15.08 16.87
CA HIS A 325 7.62 15.72 15.61
C HIS A 325 7.02 15.06 14.38
N MET A 326 6.82 13.74 14.42
CA MET A 326 6.09 12.98 13.39
C MET A 326 4.59 13.24 13.40
N ASN A 327 4.05 13.95 14.40
CA ASN A 327 2.61 14.17 14.60
C ASN A 327 1.80 12.86 14.82
N LYS A 328 2.38 11.86 15.51
CA LYS A 328 1.79 10.53 15.68
C LYS A 328 0.64 10.45 16.69
N LYS A 329 0.47 11.39 17.60
CA LYS A 329 -0.66 11.48 18.56
C LYS A 329 -0.84 10.27 19.50
N PHE A 330 0.25 9.62 19.91
CA PHE A 330 0.28 8.64 20.99
C PHE A 330 1.65 8.62 21.67
N THR A 331 1.70 8.15 22.89
CA THR A 331 2.89 8.10 23.74
C THR A 331 3.35 6.67 24.02
N ASN A 332 4.51 6.51 24.67
CA ASN A 332 4.98 5.22 25.16
C ASN A 332 3.97 4.59 26.14
N CYS A 333 3.32 5.39 27.01
CA CYS A 333 2.26 4.89 27.90
C CYS A 333 1.09 4.29 27.13
N ASP A 334 0.64 4.91 26.04
CA ASP A 334 -0.43 4.39 25.19
C ASP A 334 0.00 3.08 24.50
N LEU A 335 1.28 2.99 24.11
CA LEU A 335 1.83 1.79 23.50
C LEU A 335 1.97 0.66 24.53
N ASP A 336 2.44 0.97 25.76
CA ASP A 336 2.55 0.00 26.86
C ASP A 336 1.16 -0.58 27.22
N TYR A 337 0.13 0.26 27.29
CA TYR A 337 -1.25 -0.18 27.46
C TYR A 337 -1.69 -1.10 26.30
N THR A 338 -1.44 -0.68 25.06
CA THR A 338 -1.75 -1.48 23.86
C THR A 338 -1.08 -2.86 23.94
N MET A 339 0.21 -2.92 24.28
CA MET A 339 0.95 -4.20 24.38
C MET A 339 0.40 -5.09 25.50
N SER A 340 0.06 -4.53 26.64
CA SER A 340 -0.56 -5.29 27.74
C SER A 340 -1.90 -5.91 27.32
N MET A 341 -2.72 -5.18 26.56
CA MET A 341 -4.00 -5.68 26.06
C MET A 341 -3.83 -6.72 24.96
N LEU A 342 -2.90 -6.52 24.01
CA LEU A 342 -2.58 -7.53 23.00
C LEU A 342 -2.16 -8.85 23.64
N SER A 343 -1.34 -8.79 24.69
CA SER A 343 -0.93 -9.98 25.44
C SER A 343 -2.10 -10.60 26.20
N LYS A 344 -2.89 -9.82 26.91
CA LYS A 344 -4.05 -10.29 27.69
C LYS A 344 -5.06 -11.04 26.82
N PHE A 345 -5.33 -10.55 25.61
CA PHE A 345 -6.34 -11.13 24.71
C PHE A 345 -5.73 -12.00 23.60
N ASN A 346 -4.43 -12.30 23.67
CA ASN A 346 -3.71 -13.13 22.71
C ASN A 346 -3.88 -12.66 21.24
N VAL A 347 -3.87 -11.35 21.04
CA VAL A 347 -3.88 -10.73 19.70
C VAL A 347 -2.44 -10.45 19.30
N THR A 348 -2.09 -10.72 18.03
CA THR A 348 -0.73 -10.47 17.54
C THR A 348 -0.63 -9.16 16.77
N CYS A 349 0.57 -8.62 16.71
CA CYS A 349 0.86 -7.40 15.98
C CYS A 349 2.16 -7.52 15.17
N GLN A 350 2.29 -6.60 14.24
CA GLN A 350 3.52 -6.32 13.52
C GLN A 350 3.91 -4.87 13.81
N PHE A 351 5.17 -4.61 14.12
CA PHE A 351 5.66 -3.25 14.25
C PHE A 351 6.21 -2.73 12.93
N LEU A 352 5.78 -1.53 12.55
CA LEU A 352 6.33 -0.77 11.42
C LEU A 352 7.21 0.32 12.00
N MET A 353 8.46 0.40 11.53
CA MET A 353 9.48 1.29 12.08
C MET A 353 10.02 2.23 11.01
N ILE A 354 10.40 3.43 11.42
CA ILE A 354 11.12 4.42 10.62
C ILE A 354 12.44 4.70 11.32
N VAL A 355 13.55 4.59 10.59
CA VAL A 355 14.88 4.93 11.10
C VAL A 355 15.37 6.23 10.45
N GLY A 356 15.87 7.14 11.26
CA GLY A 356 16.50 8.36 10.79
C GLY A 356 15.50 9.46 10.42
N TYR A 357 14.54 9.75 11.29
CA TYR A 357 13.73 10.97 11.17
C TYR A 357 14.62 12.21 11.38
N PRO A 358 14.39 13.37 10.71
CA PRO A 358 15.32 14.51 10.73
C PRO A 358 15.75 15.01 12.09
N THR A 359 14.89 14.91 13.09
CA THR A 359 15.18 15.35 14.46
C THR A 359 15.69 14.23 15.38
N GLU A 360 15.84 12.97 14.88
CA GLU A 360 16.27 11.83 15.66
C GLU A 360 17.73 11.96 16.12
N THR A 361 17.94 12.14 17.42
CA THR A 361 19.25 12.17 18.06
C THR A 361 19.78 10.76 18.34
N GLU A 362 21.00 10.63 18.86
CA GLU A 362 21.52 9.34 19.31
C GLU A 362 20.74 8.80 20.52
N GLN A 363 20.30 9.67 21.43
CA GLN A 363 19.45 9.30 22.56
C GLN A 363 18.10 8.76 22.08
N ASP A 364 17.44 9.42 21.12
CA ASP A 364 16.15 8.95 20.56
C ASP A 364 16.29 7.57 19.92
N PHE A 365 17.41 7.34 19.24
CA PHE A 365 17.71 6.03 18.67
C PHE A 365 17.94 4.96 19.76
N GLN A 366 18.64 5.32 20.87
CA GLN A 366 18.81 4.44 22.02
C GLN A 366 17.45 4.10 22.67
N GLU A 367 16.53 5.07 22.81
CA GLU A 367 15.17 4.83 23.32
C GLU A 367 14.41 3.81 22.44
N THR A 368 14.67 3.80 21.14
CA THR A 368 14.10 2.78 20.24
C THR A 368 14.66 1.38 20.52
N LEU A 369 15.95 1.26 20.77
CA LEU A 369 16.58 -0.02 21.16
C LEU A 369 16.05 -0.50 22.51
N ASP A 370 15.96 0.39 23.48
CA ASP A 370 15.46 0.11 24.84
C ASP A 370 13.99 -0.32 24.83
N MET A 371 13.18 0.25 23.95
CA MET A 371 11.79 -0.17 23.74
C MET A 371 11.70 -1.65 23.35
N PHE A 372 12.53 -2.13 22.42
CA PHE A 372 12.54 -3.54 22.04
C PHE A 372 13.02 -4.44 23.17
N THR A 373 14.00 -4.00 23.95
CA THR A 373 14.45 -4.72 25.15
C THR A 373 13.31 -4.82 26.17
N ARG A 374 12.58 -3.74 26.42
CA ARG A 374 11.42 -3.69 27.34
C ARG A 374 10.28 -4.62 26.86
N TYR A 375 10.03 -4.68 25.54
CA TYR A 375 8.96 -5.50 24.98
C TYR A 375 9.35 -6.95 24.69
N GLN A 376 10.53 -7.40 25.08
CA GLN A 376 10.96 -8.80 24.90
C GLN A 376 9.99 -9.79 25.58
N SER A 377 9.35 -9.40 26.69
CA SER A 377 8.30 -10.20 27.34
C SER A 377 7.03 -10.40 26.49
N TYR A 378 6.81 -9.57 25.47
CA TYR A 378 5.69 -9.64 24.53
C TYR A 378 6.06 -10.22 23.17
N ILE A 379 7.21 -10.89 23.06
CA ILE A 379 7.75 -11.38 21.77
C ILE A 379 6.77 -12.31 21.04
N SER A 380 5.98 -13.09 21.77
CA SER A 380 4.93 -13.96 21.20
C SER A 380 3.79 -13.17 20.55
N ASN A 381 3.58 -11.93 20.95
CA ASN A 381 2.57 -11.05 20.38
C ASN A 381 3.12 -10.20 19.22
N ILE A 382 4.44 -9.93 19.18
CA ILE A 382 5.09 -9.18 18.11
C ILE A 382 5.63 -10.17 17.08
N ILE A 383 4.77 -10.58 16.14
CA ILE A 383 5.09 -11.65 15.17
C ILE A 383 6.12 -11.26 14.14
N SER A 384 6.30 -9.97 13.87
CA SER A 384 7.35 -9.46 13.00
C SER A 384 7.58 -7.96 13.18
N ILE A 385 8.77 -7.52 12.80
CA ILE A 385 9.15 -6.11 12.75
C ILE A 385 9.49 -5.79 11.29
N ASN A 386 8.85 -4.77 10.73
CA ASN A 386 9.23 -4.18 9.45
C ASN A 386 10.00 -2.89 9.73
N ILE A 387 11.31 -2.91 9.50
CA ILE A 387 12.16 -1.74 9.73
C ILE A 387 12.12 -0.77 8.54
N GLY A 388 11.58 -1.20 7.41
CA GLY A 388 11.59 -0.42 6.18
C GLY A 388 13.00 -0.20 5.62
N SER A 389 13.16 0.81 4.76
CA SER A 389 14.46 1.34 4.35
C SER A 389 14.93 2.45 5.32
N THR A 390 15.52 3.52 4.85
CA THR A 390 15.65 4.77 5.61
C THR A 390 14.49 5.70 5.24
N LEU A 391 14.20 6.70 6.08
CA LEU A 391 13.15 7.66 5.79
C LEU A 391 13.39 8.34 4.43
N GLY A 392 12.40 8.25 3.52
CA GLY A 392 12.29 9.08 2.32
C GLY A 392 11.45 10.32 2.62
N ILE A 393 11.85 11.48 2.11
CA ILE A 393 11.04 12.70 2.15
C ILE A 393 10.30 12.81 0.82
N LEU A 394 9.07 12.31 0.82
CA LEU A 394 8.23 12.23 -0.37
C LEU A 394 7.65 13.60 -0.74
N PRO A 395 7.65 13.98 -2.02
CA PRO A 395 6.94 15.17 -2.47
C PRO A 395 5.49 15.16 -2.02
N GLY A 396 5.00 16.31 -1.55
CA GLY A 396 3.62 16.47 -1.12
C GLY A 396 3.34 16.12 0.34
N THR A 397 4.27 15.51 1.05
CA THR A 397 4.13 15.32 2.50
C THR A 397 4.30 16.63 3.26
N PRO A 398 3.71 16.78 4.47
CA PRO A 398 3.97 17.94 5.32
C PRO A 398 5.47 18.17 5.59
N LEU A 399 6.24 17.09 5.74
CA LEU A 399 7.68 17.14 5.94
C LEU A 399 8.42 17.74 4.72
N PHE A 400 8.02 17.35 3.51
CA PHE A 400 8.56 17.89 2.27
C PHE A 400 8.21 19.37 2.12
N ASN A 401 6.94 19.72 2.33
CA ASN A 401 6.43 21.08 2.19
C ASN A 401 7.05 22.05 3.21
N SER A 402 7.47 21.53 4.38
CA SER A 402 8.14 22.29 5.44
C SER A 402 9.68 22.14 5.42
N ALA A 403 10.26 21.53 4.38
CA ALA A 403 11.69 21.19 4.35
C ALA A 403 12.61 22.42 4.56
N GLU A 404 12.28 23.57 3.97
CA GLU A 404 13.06 24.80 4.13
C GLU A 404 13.00 25.34 5.56
N GLN A 405 11.81 25.37 6.16
CA GLN A 405 11.57 25.81 7.55
C GLN A 405 12.24 24.88 8.56
N LEU A 406 12.35 23.60 8.23
CA LEU A 406 13.02 22.57 9.04
C LEU A 406 14.52 22.45 8.72
N ASN A 407 15.10 23.41 8.03
CA ASN A 407 16.50 23.41 7.62
C ASN A 407 16.94 22.10 6.92
N LEU A 408 16.04 21.48 6.14
CA LEU A 408 16.35 20.29 5.37
C LEU A 408 16.89 20.67 3.98
N ILE A 409 17.89 19.93 3.54
CA ILE A 409 18.37 19.95 2.15
C ILE A 409 17.95 18.61 1.53
N THR A 410 17.12 18.66 0.51
CA THR A 410 16.62 17.50 -0.23
C THR A 410 17.28 17.38 -1.60
N ASP A 411 17.21 16.19 -2.20
CA ASP A 411 17.64 15.92 -3.56
C ASP A 411 16.47 15.36 -4.39
N LYS A 412 16.70 15.08 -5.67
CA LYS A 412 15.75 14.39 -6.54
C LYS A 412 15.45 12.94 -6.10
N TYR A 413 16.31 12.38 -5.26
CA TYR A 413 16.12 11.07 -4.63
C TYR A 413 15.55 11.26 -3.23
N GLU A 414 14.40 10.73 -2.97
CA GLU A 414 13.62 10.91 -1.74
C GLU A 414 14.40 10.55 -0.47
N ASN A 415 15.23 9.51 -0.52
CA ASN A 415 16.08 9.10 0.61
C ASN A 415 17.35 9.95 0.76
N ASN A 416 17.65 10.83 -0.21
CA ASN A 416 18.85 11.66 -0.20
C ASN A 416 18.55 13.06 0.33
N TRP A 417 18.62 13.21 1.64
CA TRP A 417 18.41 14.46 2.35
C TRP A 417 19.34 14.58 3.56
N ILE A 418 19.54 15.79 4.06
CA ILE A 418 20.27 16.10 5.30
C ILE A 418 19.58 17.22 6.06
N SER A 419 19.59 17.14 7.39
CA SER A 419 19.19 18.23 8.27
C SER A 419 20.39 19.08 8.64
N LEU A 420 20.28 20.41 8.51
CA LEU A 420 21.32 21.33 8.97
C LEU A 420 21.36 21.42 10.49
N ASP A 421 20.23 21.15 11.16
CA ASP A 421 20.12 21.15 12.61
C ASP A 421 20.65 19.83 13.21
N ASN A 422 20.71 18.76 12.39
CA ASN A 422 21.25 17.45 12.77
C ASN A 422 22.19 16.92 11.66
N PRO A 423 23.34 17.59 11.45
CA PRO A 423 24.21 17.34 10.29
C PRO A 423 24.93 15.98 10.34
N GLU A 424 24.98 15.34 11.49
CA GLU A 424 25.57 14.01 11.68
C GLU A 424 24.66 12.90 11.14
N LEU A 425 23.35 13.17 11.00
CA LEU A 425 22.37 12.22 10.50
C LEU A 425 22.38 12.13 8.96
N THR A 426 23.56 11.83 8.41
CA THR A 426 23.74 11.60 6.96
C THR A 426 22.99 10.33 6.50
N LEU A 427 22.89 10.11 5.18
CA LEU A 427 22.33 8.87 4.65
C LEU A 427 23.14 7.65 5.15
N THR A 428 24.47 7.74 5.14
CA THR A 428 25.35 6.68 5.69
C THR A 428 25.03 6.38 7.15
N LYS A 429 24.85 7.41 8.00
CA LYS A 429 24.50 7.20 9.41
C LYS A 429 23.11 6.55 9.57
N ARG A 430 22.12 6.94 8.76
CA ARG A 430 20.77 6.32 8.78
C ARG A 430 20.82 4.84 8.38
N ILE A 431 21.61 4.50 7.37
CA ILE A 431 21.83 3.11 6.94
C ILE A 431 22.48 2.31 8.08
N GLN A 432 23.51 2.86 8.73
CA GLN A 432 24.19 2.22 9.88
C GLN A 432 23.20 1.98 11.05
N ARG A 433 22.36 2.98 11.40
CA ARG A 433 21.33 2.82 12.44
C ARG A 433 20.33 1.72 12.08
N ARG A 434 19.90 1.67 10.81
CA ARG A 434 18.98 0.61 10.37
C ARG A 434 19.59 -0.79 10.51
N HIS A 435 20.84 -0.97 10.10
CA HIS A 435 21.55 -2.25 10.27
C HIS A 435 21.71 -2.61 11.75
N TYR A 436 22.11 -1.64 12.56
CA TYR A 436 22.26 -1.86 13.98
C TYR A 436 20.95 -2.24 14.66
N LEU A 437 19.83 -1.55 14.32
CA LEU A 437 18.50 -1.92 14.81
C LEU A 437 18.12 -3.35 14.39
N LYS A 438 18.34 -3.72 13.11
CA LYS A 438 18.08 -5.09 12.61
C LYS A 438 18.85 -6.14 13.43
N GLU A 439 20.14 -5.93 13.62
CA GLU A 439 20.95 -6.84 14.43
C GLU A 439 20.49 -6.91 15.89
N HIS A 440 20.18 -5.77 16.48
CA HIS A 440 19.74 -5.70 17.87
C HIS A 440 18.45 -6.50 18.10
N VAL A 441 17.41 -6.29 17.28
CA VAL A 441 16.13 -6.99 17.42
C VAL A 441 16.25 -8.49 17.11
N LEU A 442 17.10 -8.89 16.15
CA LEU A 442 17.40 -10.30 15.89
C LEU A 442 18.09 -10.96 17.09
N LYS A 443 19.04 -10.29 17.75
CA LYS A 443 19.69 -10.79 18.99
C LYS A 443 18.70 -10.95 20.14
N LEU A 444 17.67 -10.14 20.21
CA LEU A 444 16.58 -10.27 21.19
C LEU A 444 15.57 -11.39 20.84
N GLY A 445 15.70 -12.01 19.65
CA GLY A 445 14.85 -13.11 19.21
C GLY A 445 13.64 -12.70 18.38
N TYR A 446 13.50 -11.42 18.00
CA TYR A 446 12.42 -10.98 17.13
C TYR A 446 12.61 -11.45 15.69
N HIS A 447 11.51 -11.64 14.99
CA HIS A 447 11.52 -11.86 13.55
C HIS A 447 11.48 -10.52 12.80
N VAL A 448 12.37 -10.33 11.82
CA VAL A 448 12.43 -9.13 10.97
C VAL A 448 11.92 -9.49 9.58
N GLN A 449 10.99 -8.68 9.07
CA GLN A 449 10.50 -8.80 7.70
C GLN A 449 11.47 -8.10 6.74
N GLU A 450 11.86 -8.77 5.64
CA GLU A 450 12.94 -8.33 4.75
C GLU A 450 12.45 -7.62 3.46
N ASP A 451 11.21 -7.15 3.42
CA ASP A 451 10.59 -6.54 2.22
C ASP A 451 11.37 -5.36 1.62
N SER A 452 12.27 -4.72 2.40
CA SER A 452 13.03 -3.54 1.97
C SER A 452 14.52 -3.80 1.67
N ASP A 453 14.97 -5.04 1.74
CA ASP A 453 16.42 -5.33 1.63
C ASP A 453 16.98 -4.98 0.24
N HIS A 454 16.21 -5.13 -0.85
CA HIS A 454 16.63 -4.70 -2.18
C HIS A 454 16.87 -3.19 -2.25
N MET A 455 15.94 -2.37 -1.73
CA MET A 455 16.14 -0.91 -1.66
C MET A 455 17.35 -0.56 -0.81
N MET A 456 17.57 -1.29 0.28
CA MET A 456 18.75 -1.09 1.14
C MET A 456 20.07 -1.39 0.42
N GLN A 457 20.12 -2.43 -0.42
CA GLN A 457 21.31 -2.72 -1.23
C GLN A 457 21.63 -1.58 -2.20
N ILE A 458 20.61 -1.00 -2.85
CA ILE A 458 20.77 0.17 -3.73
C ILE A 458 21.28 1.37 -2.95
N LEU A 459 20.70 1.67 -1.79
CA LEU A 459 21.10 2.80 -0.96
C LEU A 459 22.52 2.62 -0.42
N ASP A 460 22.87 1.43 0.06
CA ASP A 460 24.18 1.12 0.59
C ASP A 460 25.27 1.23 -0.48
N HIS A 461 25.00 0.74 -1.68
CA HIS A 461 25.91 0.86 -2.83
C HIS A 461 26.17 2.34 -3.22
N ASN A 462 25.18 3.19 -3.13
CA ASN A 462 25.24 4.58 -3.60
C ASN A 462 25.45 5.62 -2.47
N LYS A 463 25.56 5.22 -1.22
CA LYS A 463 25.56 6.13 -0.06
C LYS A 463 26.61 7.23 -0.11
N GLU A 464 27.84 6.92 -0.51
CA GLU A 464 28.92 7.91 -0.60
C GLU A 464 28.64 8.94 -1.70
N MET A 465 28.13 8.52 -2.84
CA MET A 465 27.73 9.40 -3.92
C MET A 465 26.63 10.36 -3.44
N PHE A 466 25.63 9.85 -2.73
CA PHE A 466 24.52 10.64 -2.21
C PHE A 466 24.99 11.64 -1.15
N ASP A 467 25.81 11.21 -0.18
CA ASP A 467 26.36 12.09 0.84
C ASP A 467 27.24 13.20 0.22
N ASN A 468 28.04 12.91 -0.81
CA ASN A 468 28.85 13.88 -1.54
C ASN A 468 27.99 14.92 -2.27
N ARG A 469 26.89 14.52 -2.90
CA ARG A 469 25.92 15.43 -3.56
C ARG A 469 25.31 16.42 -2.55
N LEU A 470 24.91 15.94 -1.38
CA LEU A 470 24.36 16.77 -0.31
C LEU A 470 25.40 17.73 0.26
N ALA A 471 26.65 17.30 0.41
CA ALA A 471 27.73 18.16 0.86
C ALA A 471 27.96 19.36 -0.08
N VAL A 472 27.86 19.14 -1.40
CA VAL A 472 27.92 20.23 -2.40
C VAL A 472 26.74 21.19 -2.25
N LYS A 473 25.50 20.67 -2.16
CA LYS A 473 24.29 21.49 -1.97
C LYS A 473 24.37 22.31 -0.67
N LYS A 474 24.85 21.71 0.42
CA LYS A 474 25.06 22.38 1.71
C LYS A 474 26.00 23.58 1.56
N LYS A 475 27.14 23.40 0.88
CA LYS A 475 28.10 24.50 0.63
C LYS A 475 27.47 25.64 -0.17
N ILE A 476 26.69 25.32 -1.21
CA ILE A 476 25.98 26.32 -2.04
C ILE A 476 24.97 27.10 -1.18
N ARG A 477 24.15 26.43 -0.39
CA ARG A 477 23.13 27.07 0.47
C ARG A 477 23.78 28.03 1.49
N ILE A 478 24.87 27.59 2.16
CA ILE A 478 25.59 28.42 3.12
C ILE A 478 26.22 29.64 2.43
N LYS A 479 26.71 29.48 1.20
CA LYS A 479 27.30 30.61 0.43
C LYS A 479 26.22 31.63 0.04
N ASN A 480 25.02 31.19 -0.32
CA ASN A 480 23.92 32.07 -0.74
C ASN A 480 23.22 32.76 0.45
N ALA A 481 23.41 32.28 1.68
CA ALA A 481 22.86 32.85 2.91
C ALA A 481 23.79 33.92 3.56
N LYS A 482 25.03 34.07 3.05
CA LYS A 482 25.97 35.14 3.39
C LYS A 482 25.91 36.27 2.37
#